data_92fbe045e07665ac9954885d6933a4bd
#
_entry.id   92fbe045e07665ac9954885d6933a4bd
#
_cell.length_a   1.000
_cell.length_b   1.000
_cell.length_c   1.000
_cell.angle_alpha   90.00
_cell.angle_beta   90.00
_cell.angle_gamma   90.00
#
_symmetry.space_group_name_H-M   'P 1'
#
loop_
_entity.id
_entity.type
_entity.pdbx_description
1 polymer ?
#
loop_
_entity_poly.entity_id
_entity_poly.type
_entity_poly.pdbx_seq_one_letter_code
_entity_poly.pdbx_strand_id
1 'polypeptide(L)'
;MSAESARARGDTLAGRHGSSSGGLQLSWWGKLVGGAFGFMLGGPLGALLGVALGHNFDKGLKALPGRDSFASGDRERVQMAFFTATFAVMGRVAKADGRVSPEEIRMAETVMSEMALDAARRQAAIKLFTEGKSEGFDLDGVLEQFRRECHGRSTLIGMFVELQLQAAYADGKLDPEEDRLLRHICARVGVSEFDYRRLERMVRAQRGFAGAGSRRGQAGGAGGRPTRGRPSLDEAYAVLGVARDASDAEVKRAYRRLLSQHHPDKLVSKGLPEEMMKVAAQKTHEIRQAYERIREARGS
;
A
#
# COMPACT_ATOMS: atom_id res chain seq x y z
N MET A 1 -30.89 58.38 -62.38
CA MET A 1 -31.73 57.23 -62.82
C MET A 1 -31.52 56.18 -61.78
N SER A 2 -32.45 56.19 -60.97
CA SER A 2 -33.53 55.23 -60.68
C SER A 2 -32.95 54.09 -59.75
N ALA A 3 -33.32 54.19 -58.55
CA ALA A 3 -34.48 53.60 -57.86
C ALA A 3 -34.15 52.19 -57.46
N GLU A 4 -34.35 51.69 -56.37
CA GLU A 4 -35.35 51.74 -55.31
C GLU A 4 -35.22 50.51 -54.49
N SER A 5 -35.22 50.64 -53.24
CA SER A 5 -36.23 50.08 -52.32
C SER A 5 -36.04 48.60 -51.96
N ALA A 6 -36.10 48.17 -50.83
CA ALA A 6 -36.73 48.43 -49.58
C ALA A 6 -36.71 47.18 -48.70
N ARG A 7 -36.67 47.36 -47.40
CA ARG A 7 -37.38 46.62 -46.34
C ARG A 7 -36.99 45.13 -46.13
N ALA A 8 -36.80 44.72 -45.01
CA ALA A 8 -37.07 45.06 -43.60
C ALA A 8 -37.27 43.74 -42.84
N ARG A 9 -37.00 43.83 -41.57
CA ARG A 9 -37.50 42.98 -40.47
C ARG A 9 -36.86 41.58 -40.40
N GLY A 10 -36.34 41.26 -39.37
CA GLY A 10 -36.73 41.40 -37.96
C GLY A 10 -36.72 40.05 -37.37
N ASP A 11 -36.35 40.02 -36.18
CA ASP A 11 -36.67 39.09 -35.14
C ASP A 11 -35.52 38.17 -34.67
N THR A 12 -35.08 38.57 -33.54
CA THR A 12 -35.42 38.06 -32.23
C THR A 12 -34.57 36.88 -31.81
N LEU A 13 -33.56 37.21 -31.06
CA LEU A 13 -33.32 36.69 -29.70
C LEU A 13 -34.02 35.35 -29.40
N ALA A 14 -33.23 34.31 -29.28
CA ALA A 14 -33.49 33.31 -28.25
C ALA A 14 -32.17 32.80 -27.70
N GLY A 15 -31.81 33.29 -26.54
CA GLY A 15 -30.79 32.71 -25.69
C GLY A 15 -31.15 31.27 -25.39
N ARG A 16 -30.23 30.39 -25.58
CA ARG A 16 -30.26 29.07 -24.98
C ARG A 16 -29.13 28.98 -23.96
N HIS A 17 -29.50 29.33 -22.75
CA HIS A 17 -28.83 28.79 -21.58
C HIS A 17 -28.95 27.25 -21.63
N GLY A 18 -27.95 26.59 -22.13
CA GLY A 18 -27.75 25.16 -21.99
C GLY A 18 -27.07 24.93 -20.65
N SER A 19 -27.87 24.60 -19.63
CA SER A 19 -27.42 24.18 -18.33
C SER A 19 -26.51 22.93 -18.45
N SER A 20 -25.23 23.10 -18.14
CA SER A 20 -24.26 22.04 -18.00
C SER A 20 -24.42 21.31 -16.65
N SER A 21 -25.54 20.64 -16.42
CA SER A 21 -25.80 19.81 -15.24
C SER A 21 -25.70 18.31 -15.50
N GLY A 22 -25.18 17.89 -16.67
CA GLY A 22 -25.10 16.46 -17.04
C GLY A 22 -23.81 15.74 -16.63
N GLY A 23 -22.74 16.45 -16.25
CA GLY A 23 -21.43 15.83 -16.03
C GLY A 23 -21.21 15.20 -14.66
N LEU A 24 -21.94 15.64 -13.64
CA LEU A 24 -21.75 15.15 -12.26
C LEU A 24 -22.59 13.90 -11.93
N GLN A 25 -23.70 13.68 -12.61
CA GLN A 25 -24.58 12.53 -12.35
C GLN A 25 -24.10 11.23 -12.97
N LEU A 26 -23.44 11.25 -14.13
CA LEU A 26 -22.90 10.03 -14.76
C LEU A 26 -21.74 9.40 -13.98
N SER A 27 -20.96 10.22 -13.29
CA SER A 27 -19.81 9.73 -12.49
C SER A 27 -20.25 8.92 -11.26
N TRP A 28 -21.37 9.27 -10.64
CA TRP A 28 -21.89 8.59 -9.45
C TRP A 28 -22.52 7.22 -9.78
N TRP A 29 -23.26 7.13 -10.88
CA TRP A 29 -23.86 5.89 -11.36
C TRP A 29 -22.81 4.83 -11.73
N GLY A 30 -21.70 5.22 -12.35
CA GLY A 30 -20.60 4.30 -12.67
C GLY A 30 -19.97 3.66 -11.42
N LYS A 31 -19.82 4.45 -10.36
CA LYS A 31 -19.32 3.94 -9.06
C LYS A 31 -20.31 2.99 -8.40
N LEU A 32 -21.60 3.31 -8.42
CA LEU A 32 -22.66 2.50 -7.81
C LEU A 32 -22.84 1.17 -8.54
N VAL A 33 -22.88 1.19 -9.86
CA VAL A 33 -23.00 -0.03 -10.68
C VAL A 33 -21.72 -0.88 -10.59
N GLY A 34 -20.54 -0.25 -10.67
CA GLY A 34 -19.26 -0.95 -10.53
C GLY A 34 -19.07 -1.56 -9.13
N GLY A 35 -19.47 -0.82 -8.08
CA GLY A 35 -19.44 -1.30 -6.71
C GLY A 35 -20.42 -2.44 -6.44
N ALA A 36 -21.67 -2.32 -6.88
CA ALA A 36 -22.69 -3.36 -6.71
C ALA A 36 -22.32 -4.65 -7.46
N PHE A 37 -21.84 -4.53 -8.71
CA PHE A 37 -21.42 -5.67 -9.51
C PHE A 37 -20.15 -6.32 -8.93
N GLY A 38 -19.20 -5.50 -8.48
CA GLY A 38 -18.00 -5.95 -7.79
C GLY A 38 -18.34 -6.68 -6.47
N PHE A 39 -19.30 -6.15 -5.69
CA PHE A 39 -19.75 -6.79 -4.45
C PHE A 39 -20.43 -8.14 -4.71
N MET A 40 -21.26 -8.22 -5.72
CA MET A 40 -21.97 -9.46 -6.09
C MET A 40 -20.99 -10.57 -6.49
N LEU A 41 -19.90 -10.25 -7.16
CA LEU A 41 -18.90 -11.21 -7.63
C LEU A 41 -17.77 -11.47 -6.65
N GLY A 42 -17.39 -10.49 -5.83
CA GLY A 42 -16.18 -10.52 -5.00
C GLY A 42 -16.30 -9.94 -3.59
N GLY A 43 -17.54 -9.75 -3.07
CA GLY A 43 -17.75 -9.21 -1.71
C GLY A 43 -17.20 -7.80 -1.51
N PRO A 44 -16.86 -7.38 -0.26
CA PRO A 44 -16.36 -6.03 0.04
C PRO A 44 -15.12 -5.62 -0.76
N LEU A 45 -14.15 -6.51 -0.94
CA LEU A 45 -12.96 -6.24 -1.76
C LEU A 45 -13.31 -6.08 -3.24
N GLY A 46 -14.26 -6.88 -3.76
CA GLY A 46 -14.76 -6.74 -5.12
C GLY A 46 -15.51 -5.43 -5.33
N ALA A 47 -16.28 -4.99 -4.33
CA ALA A 47 -16.97 -3.70 -4.36
C ALA A 47 -15.96 -2.53 -4.44
N LEU A 48 -14.94 -2.52 -3.59
CA LEU A 48 -13.88 -1.52 -3.60
C LEU A 48 -13.16 -1.46 -4.95
N LEU A 49 -12.80 -2.61 -5.47
CA LEU A 49 -12.15 -2.69 -6.77
C LEU A 49 -13.06 -2.22 -7.89
N GLY A 50 -14.34 -2.60 -7.84
CA GLY A 50 -15.36 -2.15 -8.79
C GLY A 50 -15.56 -0.64 -8.79
N VAL A 51 -15.57 -0.01 -7.62
CA VAL A 51 -15.59 1.46 -7.48
C VAL A 51 -14.30 2.08 -8.02
N ALA A 52 -13.15 1.50 -7.69
CA ALA A 52 -11.85 2.00 -8.13
C ALA A 52 -11.69 1.94 -9.67
N LEU A 53 -12.22 0.94 -10.31
CA LEU A 53 -12.14 0.72 -11.76
C LEU A 53 -13.32 1.32 -12.53
N GLY A 54 -14.50 1.39 -11.93
CA GLY A 54 -15.78 1.71 -12.60
C GLY A 54 -15.83 3.06 -13.30
N HIS A 55 -14.91 3.99 -13.02
CA HIS A 55 -14.85 5.29 -13.69
C HIS A 55 -14.18 5.24 -15.09
N ASN A 56 -13.41 4.21 -15.38
CA ASN A 56 -12.70 4.05 -16.66
C ASN A 56 -13.18 2.83 -17.47
N PHE A 57 -14.43 2.41 -17.26
CA PHE A 57 -14.99 1.18 -17.82
C PHE A 57 -14.89 1.07 -19.35
N ASP A 58 -14.81 2.23 -20.04
CA ASP A 58 -14.87 2.26 -21.51
C ASP A 58 -13.51 2.14 -22.23
N LYS A 59 -12.38 2.32 -21.57
CA LYS A 59 -11.08 2.41 -22.26
C LYS A 59 -9.92 1.56 -21.70
N GLY A 60 -10.07 0.92 -20.54
CA GLY A 60 -8.95 0.31 -19.81
C GLY A 60 -9.10 -1.15 -19.40
N LEU A 61 -10.25 -1.77 -19.63
CA LEU A 61 -10.57 -3.12 -19.10
C LEU A 61 -9.81 -4.27 -19.80
N LYS A 62 -9.12 -4.00 -20.90
CA LYS A 62 -8.28 -5.00 -21.56
C LYS A 62 -6.90 -5.20 -20.93
N ALA A 63 -6.50 -4.31 -20.01
CA ALA A 63 -5.16 -4.30 -19.42
C ALA A 63 -5.08 -4.83 -17.98
N LEU A 64 -6.21 -5.06 -17.33
CA LEU A 64 -6.23 -5.73 -16.04
C LEU A 64 -6.61 -7.20 -16.26
N PRO A 65 -5.83 -8.16 -15.75
CA PRO A 65 -6.26 -9.55 -15.70
C PRO A 65 -7.40 -9.65 -14.68
N GLY A 66 -8.63 -9.36 -15.09
CA GLY A 66 -9.67 -9.17 -14.09
C GLY A 66 -11.09 -9.49 -14.53
N ARG A 67 -11.36 -9.64 -15.81
CA ARG A 67 -12.72 -10.01 -16.22
C ARG A 67 -12.97 -11.51 -16.14
N ASP A 68 -11.91 -12.29 -16.28
CA ASP A 68 -11.93 -13.74 -16.08
C ASP A 68 -11.43 -14.14 -14.67
N SER A 69 -10.92 -13.16 -13.87
CA SER A 69 -10.22 -13.40 -12.60
C SER A 69 -11.13 -13.78 -11.44
N PHE A 70 -12.42 -13.47 -11.50
CA PHE A 70 -13.37 -13.99 -10.49
C PHE A 70 -13.70 -15.47 -10.70
N ALA A 71 -13.38 -16.00 -11.88
CA ALA A 71 -13.39 -17.44 -12.19
C ALA A 71 -11.97 -18.03 -12.23
N SER A 72 -10.94 -17.21 -12.14
CA SER A 72 -9.54 -17.62 -12.18
C SER A 72 -9.06 -18.15 -10.81
N GLY A 73 -7.96 -18.90 -10.83
CA GLY A 73 -7.53 -19.73 -9.72
C GLY A 73 -7.26 -18.97 -8.41
N ASP A 74 -7.08 -19.70 -7.33
CA ASP A 74 -6.83 -19.18 -5.96
C ASP A 74 -5.73 -18.10 -5.90
N ARG A 75 -4.77 -18.16 -6.81
CA ARG A 75 -3.63 -17.24 -6.84
C ARG A 75 -4.05 -15.83 -7.23
N GLU A 76 -4.83 -15.65 -8.27
CA GLU A 76 -5.28 -14.33 -8.73
C GLU A 76 -6.23 -13.68 -7.72
N ARG A 77 -7.10 -14.47 -7.07
CA ARG A 77 -7.95 -13.96 -5.99
C ARG A 77 -7.13 -13.41 -4.83
N VAL A 78 -6.09 -14.16 -4.41
CA VAL A 78 -5.18 -13.73 -3.35
C VAL A 78 -4.42 -12.46 -3.74
N GLN A 79 -3.92 -12.38 -4.96
CA GLN A 79 -3.21 -11.19 -5.46
C GLN A 79 -4.12 -9.97 -5.45
N MET A 80 -5.35 -10.12 -5.97
CA MET A 80 -6.35 -9.07 -5.99
C MET A 80 -6.73 -8.62 -4.58
N ALA A 81 -6.97 -9.57 -3.68
CA ALA A 81 -7.30 -9.30 -2.29
C ALA A 81 -6.15 -8.56 -1.59
N PHE A 82 -4.91 -8.99 -1.82
CA PHE A 82 -3.72 -8.36 -1.26
C PHE A 82 -3.57 -6.91 -1.75
N PHE A 83 -3.65 -6.68 -3.04
CA PHE A 83 -3.55 -5.35 -3.64
C PHE A 83 -4.64 -4.41 -3.11
N THR A 84 -5.90 -4.86 -3.18
CA THR A 84 -7.06 -4.05 -2.79
C THR A 84 -7.02 -3.70 -1.30
N ALA A 85 -6.79 -4.71 -0.43
CA ALA A 85 -6.71 -4.50 1.00
C ALA A 85 -5.53 -3.60 1.37
N THR A 86 -4.36 -3.77 0.75
CA THR A 86 -3.16 -2.97 1.06
C THR A 86 -3.42 -1.49 0.91
N PHE A 87 -3.94 -1.04 -0.24
CA PHE A 87 -4.13 0.40 -0.48
C PHE A 87 -5.36 0.97 0.21
N ALA A 88 -6.46 0.22 0.30
CA ALA A 88 -7.66 0.70 1.00
C ALA A 88 -7.43 0.84 2.51
N VAL A 89 -6.81 -0.17 3.14
CA VAL A 89 -6.51 -0.12 4.57
C VAL A 89 -5.42 0.92 4.88
N MET A 90 -4.43 1.10 4.00
CA MET A 90 -3.43 2.17 4.13
C MET A 90 -4.09 3.56 4.16
N GLY A 91 -5.10 3.79 3.30
CA GLY A 91 -5.89 5.03 3.35
C GLY A 91 -6.66 5.19 4.67
N ARG A 92 -7.18 4.10 5.24
CA ARG A 92 -7.86 4.12 6.53
C ARG A 92 -6.93 4.41 7.69
N VAL A 93 -5.73 3.81 7.69
CA VAL A 93 -4.68 4.06 8.69
C VAL A 93 -4.24 5.52 8.63
N ALA A 94 -3.91 6.03 7.43
CA ALA A 94 -3.54 7.43 7.22
C ALA A 94 -4.63 8.44 7.61
N LYS A 95 -5.86 8.03 7.83
CA LYS A 95 -6.97 8.89 8.28
C LYS A 95 -7.31 8.69 9.76
N ALA A 96 -6.58 7.82 10.49
CA ALA A 96 -6.93 7.43 11.85
C ALA A 96 -6.94 8.60 12.83
N ASP A 97 -5.98 9.50 12.73
CA ASP A 97 -5.88 10.73 13.54
C ASP A 97 -6.78 11.89 13.04
N GLY A 98 -7.55 11.66 11.97
CA GLY A 98 -8.42 12.66 11.33
C GLY A 98 -7.73 13.52 10.28
N ARG A 99 -6.42 13.40 10.07
CA ARG A 99 -5.64 14.14 9.07
C ARG A 99 -4.76 13.19 8.28
N VAL A 100 -4.56 13.49 7.00
CA VAL A 100 -3.61 12.75 6.16
C VAL A 100 -2.40 13.64 5.93
N SER A 101 -1.25 13.20 6.42
CA SER A 101 0.01 13.94 6.28
C SER A 101 0.57 13.82 4.85
N PRO A 102 1.35 14.82 4.39
CA PRO A 102 2.09 14.70 3.13
C PRO A 102 3.07 13.52 3.11
N GLU A 103 3.60 13.15 4.28
CA GLU A 103 4.52 12.04 4.48
C GLU A 103 3.86 10.69 4.20
N GLU A 104 2.64 10.48 4.69
CA GLU A 104 1.85 9.28 4.44
C GLU A 104 1.46 9.14 2.97
N ILE A 105 1.11 10.25 2.32
CA ILE A 105 0.85 10.26 0.86
C ILE A 105 2.12 9.84 0.11
N ARG A 106 3.27 10.45 0.44
CA ARG A 106 4.56 10.08 -0.16
C ARG A 106 4.93 8.62 0.08
N MET A 107 4.62 8.09 1.27
CA MET A 107 4.86 6.68 1.55
C MET A 107 3.98 5.77 0.69
N ALA A 108 2.69 6.07 0.56
CA ALA A 108 1.81 5.32 -0.35
C ALA A 108 2.32 5.37 -1.81
N GLU A 109 2.79 6.54 -2.26
CA GLU A 109 3.40 6.71 -3.58
C GLU A 109 4.71 5.93 -3.72
N THR A 110 5.52 5.87 -2.66
CA THR A 110 6.76 5.07 -2.62
C THR A 110 6.43 3.59 -2.78
N VAL A 111 5.46 3.07 -2.04
CA VAL A 111 5.00 1.68 -2.16
C VAL A 111 4.51 1.40 -3.59
N MET A 112 3.71 2.31 -4.19
CA MET A 112 3.26 2.18 -5.59
C MET A 112 4.44 2.16 -6.58
N SER A 113 5.48 2.95 -6.32
CA SER A 113 6.68 3.01 -7.15
C SER A 113 7.55 1.76 -7.01
N GLU A 114 7.73 1.26 -5.79
CA GLU A 114 8.45 0.02 -5.51
C GLU A 114 7.77 -1.19 -6.15
N MET A 115 6.45 -1.18 -6.19
CA MET A 115 5.64 -2.18 -6.91
C MET A 115 5.74 -2.03 -8.43
N ALA A 116 6.38 -0.99 -8.96
CA ALA A 116 6.48 -0.70 -10.39
C ALA A 116 5.11 -0.74 -11.12
N LEU A 117 4.06 -0.21 -10.47
CA LEU A 117 2.71 -0.20 -11.01
C LEU A 117 2.65 0.57 -12.32
N ASP A 118 1.98 0.00 -13.32
CA ASP A 118 1.60 0.75 -14.52
C ASP A 118 0.61 1.88 -14.20
N ALA A 119 0.35 2.75 -15.15
CA ALA A 119 -0.51 3.91 -14.95
C ALA A 119 -1.93 3.53 -14.49
N ALA A 120 -2.50 2.43 -15.00
CA ALA A 120 -3.84 1.98 -14.67
C ALA A 120 -3.91 1.43 -13.23
N ARG A 121 -2.94 0.59 -12.83
CA ARG A 121 -2.84 0.04 -11.47
C ARG A 121 -2.50 1.11 -10.46
N ARG A 122 -1.65 2.10 -10.82
CA ARG A 122 -1.38 3.26 -9.96
C ARG A 122 -2.65 4.07 -9.71
N GLN A 123 -3.45 4.33 -10.73
CA GLN A 123 -4.75 5.00 -10.55
C GLN A 123 -5.71 4.19 -9.67
N ALA A 124 -5.76 2.86 -9.84
CA ALA A 124 -6.57 2.00 -8.99
C ALA A 124 -6.10 2.08 -7.53
N ALA A 125 -4.80 2.01 -7.26
CA ALA A 125 -4.23 2.14 -5.92
C ALA A 125 -4.58 3.48 -5.25
N ILE A 126 -4.47 4.60 -5.99
CA ILE A 126 -4.86 5.94 -5.51
C ILE A 126 -6.34 5.99 -5.15
N LYS A 127 -7.20 5.41 -5.98
CA LYS A 127 -8.65 5.38 -5.69
C LYS A 127 -8.96 4.51 -4.49
N LEU A 128 -8.34 3.33 -4.37
CA LEU A 128 -8.49 2.46 -3.20
C LEU A 128 -8.05 3.16 -1.91
N PHE A 129 -6.91 3.85 -1.94
CA PHE A 129 -6.44 4.68 -0.83
C PHE A 129 -7.45 5.78 -0.49
N THR A 130 -8.06 6.40 -1.48
CA THR A 130 -9.07 7.45 -1.30
C THR A 130 -10.37 6.88 -0.72
N GLU A 131 -10.84 5.75 -1.21
CA GLU A 131 -12.04 5.07 -0.67
C GLU A 131 -11.80 4.60 0.78
N GLY A 132 -10.60 4.12 1.11
CA GLY A 132 -10.24 3.76 2.50
C GLY A 132 -10.34 4.92 3.49
N LYS A 133 -10.22 6.18 3.03
CA LYS A 133 -10.39 7.38 3.86
C LYS A 133 -11.85 7.77 4.08
N SER A 134 -12.79 7.18 3.36
CA SER A 134 -14.21 7.54 3.49
C SER A 134 -14.79 7.12 4.84
N GLU A 135 -15.76 7.89 5.36
CA GLU A 135 -16.41 7.59 6.64
C GLU A 135 -17.21 6.28 6.60
N GLY A 136 -17.73 5.90 5.42
CA GLY A 136 -18.48 4.66 5.23
C GLY A 136 -17.63 3.44 4.88
N PHE A 137 -16.30 3.51 5.01
CA PHE A 137 -15.42 2.41 4.66
C PHE A 137 -15.61 1.19 5.60
N ASP A 138 -16.05 0.07 5.04
CA ASP A 138 -16.23 -1.21 5.76
C ASP A 138 -14.88 -1.90 5.98
N LEU A 139 -14.12 -1.42 6.95
CA LEU A 139 -12.81 -1.97 7.30
C LEU A 139 -12.92 -3.45 7.72
N ASP A 140 -13.88 -3.78 8.56
CA ASP A 140 -14.00 -5.13 9.11
C ASP A 140 -14.37 -6.16 8.05
N GLY A 141 -15.28 -5.84 7.15
CA GLY A 141 -15.64 -6.71 6.03
C GLY A 141 -14.46 -6.92 5.07
N VAL A 142 -13.68 -5.87 4.80
CA VAL A 142 -12.46 -5.95 3.98
C VAL A 142 -11.41 -6.85 4.62
N LEU A 143 -11.15 -6.68 5.92
CA LEU A 143 -10.15 -7.48 6.65
C LEU A 143 -10.57 -8.95 6.78
N GLU A 144 -11.86 -9.21 7.02
CA GLU A 144 -12.38 -10.58 7.08
C GLU A 144 -12.25 -11.28 5.73
N GLN A 145 -12.62 -10.60 4.64
CA GLN A 145 -12.46 -11.17 3.30
C GLN A 145 -10.97 -11.39 2.98
N PHE A 146 -10.10 -10.40 3.24
CA PHE A 146 -8.65 -10.54 3.06
C PHE A 146 -8.09 -11.74 3.82
N ARG A 147 -8.49 -11.93 5.09
CA ARG A 147 -8.10 -13.09 5.90
C ARG A 147 -8.54 -14.41 5.27
N ARG A 148 -9.77 -14.48 4.73
CA ARG A 148 -10.29 -15.68 4.05
C ARG A 148 -9.49 -16.01 2.79
N GLU A 149 -9.25 -15.01 1.93
CA GLU A 149 -8.47 -15.20 0.70
C GLU A 149 -7.00 -15.58 0.99
N CYS A 150 -6.42 -15.01 2.04
CA CYS A 150 -5.06 -15.31 2.48
C CYS A 150 -4.97 -16.49 3.46
N HIS A 151 -6.02 -17.32 3.60
CA HIS A 151 -6.01 -18.45 4.53
C HIS A 151 -4.79 -19.35 4.34
N GLY A 152 -4.09 -19.67 5.45
CA GLY A 152 -2.86 -20.46 5.43
C GLY A 152 -1.61 -19.73 4.93
N ARG A 153 -1.71 -18.46 4.52
CA ARG A 153 -0.59 -17.66 3.98
C ARG A 153 -0.11 -16.59 4.98
N SER A 154 0.25 -17.01 6.18
CA SER A 154 0.67 -16.12 7.29
C SER A 154 1.77 -15.12 6.88
N THR A 155 2.64 -15.49 5.95
CA THR A 155 3.69 -14.60 5.43
C THR A 155 3.12 -13.41 4.66
N LEU A 156 2.07 -13.61 3.84
CA LEU A 156 1.40 -12.52 3.13
C LEU A 156 0.69 -11.59 4.10
N ILE A 157 0.02 -12.15 5.11
CA ILE A 157 -0.60 -11.36 6.18
C ILE A 157 0.45 -10.54 6.92
N GLY A 158 1.60 -11.14 7.25
CA GLY A 158 2.72 -10.42 7.88
C GLY A 158 3.24 -9.27 7.02
N MET A 159 3.43 -9.47 5.71
CA MET A 159 3.83 -8.40 4.79
C MET A 159 2.78 -7.29 4.68
N PHE A 160 1.50 -7.64 4.63
CA PHE A 160 0.42 -6.67 4.64
C PHE A 160 0.49 -5.77 5.88
N VAL A 161 0.61 -6.36 7.09
CA VAL A 161 0.74 -5.58 8.34
C VAL A 161 2.02 -4.74 8.36
N GLU A 162 3.11 -5.26 7.85
CA GLU A 162 4.37 -4.52 7.74
C GLU A 162 4.24 -3.27 6.86
N LEU A 163 3.56 -3.37 5.72
CA LEU A 163 3.29 -2.23 4.84
C LEU A 163 2.42 -1.17 5.54
N GLN A 164 1.40 -1.58 6.31
CA GLN A 164 0.59 -0.65 7.09
C GLN A 164 1.43 0.07 8.16
N LEU A 165 2.28 -0.66 8.88
CA LEU A 165 3.21 -0.08 9.86
C LEU A 165 4.20 0.90 9.21
N GLN A 166 4.75 0.56 8.04
CA GLN A 166 5.64 1.45 7.31
C GLN A 166 4.93 2.76 6.91
N ALA A 167 3.67 2.68 6.50
CA ALA A 167 2.87 3.85 6.17
C ALA A 167 2.59 4.71 7.41
N ALA A 168 2.16 4.11 8.53
CA ALA A 168 1.90 4.81 9.77
C ALA A 168 3.14 5.48 10.37
N TYR A 169 4.32 4.86 10.22
CA TYR A 169 5.58 5.48 10.63
C TYR A 169 6.15 6.49 9.61
N ALA A 170 5.40 6.93 8.59
CA ALA A 170 5.92 7.77 7.51
C ALA A 170 6.55 9.07 8.00
N ASP A 171 5.99 9.72 8.98
CA ASP A 171 6.48 10.93 9.61
C ASP A 171 7.52 10.68 10.74
N GLY A 172 7.77 9.41 11.09
CA GLY A 172 8.74 8.98 12.12
C GLY A 172 8.12 8.70 13.48
N LYS A 173 6.82 8.87 13.65
CA LYS A 173 6.08 8.61 14.89
C LYS A 173 4.81 7.85 14.57
N LEU A 174 4.44 6.95 15.45
CA LEU A 174 3.15 6.27 15.41
C LEU A 174 2.18 7.01 16.34
N ASP A 175 1.11 7.52 15.79
CA ASP A 175 0.06 8.16 16.57
C ASP A 175 -0.71 7.11 17.41
N PRO A 176 -1.21 7.46 18.62
CA PRO A 176 -1.99 6.53 19.44
C PRO A 176 -3.26 6.00 18.77
N GLU A 177 -3.92 6.78 17.92
CA GLU A 177 -5.10 6.33 17.17
C GLU A 177 -4.72 5.35 16.07
N GLU A 178 -3.61 5.59 15.38
CA GLU A 178 -3.04 4.65 14.40
C GLU A 178 -2.62 3.34 15.07
N ASP A 179 -1.93 3.39 16.23
CA ASP A 179 -1.54 2.18 16.98
C ASP A 179 -2.77 1.34 17.37
N ARG A 180 -3.84 1.99 17.87
CA ARG A 180 -5.10 1.32 18.18
C ARG A 180 -5.72 0.65 16.95
N LEU A 181 -5.76 1.38 15.84
CA LEU A 181 -6.30 0.87 14.59
C LEU A 181 -5.46 -0.28 14.04
N LEU A 182 -4.13 -0.19 14.07
CA LEU A 182 -3.23 -1.26 13.62
C LEU A 182 -3.38 -2.51 14.47
N ARG A 183 -3.58 -2.39 15.79
CA ARG A 183 -3.89 -3.54 16.66
C ARG A 183 -5.23 -4.18 16.32
N HIS A 184 -6.24 -3.36 16.04
CA HIS A 184 -7.53 -3.86 15.57
C HIS A 184 -7.36 -4.62 14.26
N ILE A 185 -6.65 -4.06 13.29
CA ILE A 185 -6.32 -4.72 12.00
C ILE A 185 -5.64 -6.07 12.25
N CYS A 186 -4.61 -6.09 13.11
CA CYS A 186 -3.88 -7.31 13.44
C CYS A 186 -4.80 -8.39 14.03
N ALA A 187 -5.66 -8.02 14.98
CA ALA A 187 -6.62 -8.94 15.59
C ALA A 187 -7.58 -9.53 14.54
N ARG A 188 -8.09 -8.70 13.61
CA ARG A 188 -9.02 -9.13 12.55
C ARG A 188 -8.35 -10.06 11.54
N VAL A 189 -7.09 -9.82 11.17
CA VAL A 189 -6.36 -10.69 10.23
C VAL A 189 -5.65 -11.88 10.89
N GLY A 190 -5.75 -12.02 12.22
CA GLY A 190 -5.20 -13.16 12.98
C GLY A 190 -3.72 -13.05 13.29
N VAL A 191 -3.18 -11.84 13.42
CA VAL A 191 -1.81 -11.56 13.89
C VAL A 191 -1.85 -11.33 15.40
N SER A 192 -1.03 -12.07 16.15
CA SER A 192 -0.97 -11.94 17.60
C SER A 192 -0.33 -10.60 18.03
N GLU A 193 -0.66 -10.14 19.25
CA GLU A 193 -0.03 -8.94 19.85
C GLU A 193 1.52 -9.10 19.91
N PHE A 194 2.00 -10.31 20.18
CA PHE A 194 3.44 -10.59 20.19
C PHE A 194 4.08 -10.38 18.82
N ASP A 195 3.44 -10.88 17.74
CA ASP A 195 3.93 -10.71 16.37
C ASP A 195 3.82 -9.26 15.93
N TYR A 196 2.73 -8.56 16.30
CA TYR A 196 2.58 -7.12 16.06
C TYR A 196 3.75 -6.34 16.66
N ARG A 197 4.04 -6.53 17.95
CA ARG A 197 5.16 -5.86 18.64
C ARG A 197 6.50 -6.18 18.02
N ARG A 198 6.66 -7.38 17.52
CA ARG A 198 7.89 -7.78 16.82
C ARG A 198 8.01 -7.06 15.47
N LEU A 199 6.94 -7.00 14.68
CA LEU A 199 6.90 -6.28 13.40
C LEU A 199 7.14 -4.79 13.61
N GLU A 200 6.49 -4.18 14.60
CA GLU A 200 6.66 -2.78 14.96
C GLU A 200 8.13 -2.45 15.27
N ARG A 201 8.78 -3.23 16.14
CA ARG A 201 10.21 -3.03 16.46
C ARG A 201 11.11 -3.16 15.23
N MET A 202 10.80 -4.10 14.35
CA MET A 202 11.54 -4.31 13.11
C MET A 202 11.39 -3.10 12.16
N VAL A 203 10.18 -2.60 11.95
CA VAL A 203 9.92 -1.43 11.10
C VAL A 203 10.58 -0.17 11.67
N ARG A 204 10.51 0.05 12.99
CA ARG A 204 11.22 1.17 13.64
C ARG A 204 12.73 1.09 13.42
N ALA A 205 13.33 -0.08 13.59
CA ALA A 205 14.75 -0.27 13.37
C ALA A 205 15.16 0.01 11.91
N GLN A 206 14.39 -0.47 10.94
CA GLN A 206 14.65 -0.22 9.51
C GLN A 206 14.60 1.27 9.17
N ARG A 207 13.68 2.02 9.75
CA ARG A 207 13.59 3.47 9.52
C ARG A 207 14.72 4.24 10.17
N GLY A 208 15.19 3.82 11.34
CA GLY A 208 16.43 4.33 11.94
C GLY A 208 17.61 4.17 10.97
N PHE A 209 17.68 3.04 10.31
CA PHE A 209 18.64 2.72 9.26
C PHE A 209 18.58 3.67 8.06
N ALA A 210 17.41 3.86 7.48
CA ALA A 210 17.20 4.72 6.31
C ALA A 210 17.43 6.21 6.65
N GLY A 211 17.01 6.65 7.84
CA GLY A 211 17.14 8.04 8.30
C GLY A 211 18.56 8.47 8.66
N ALA A 212 19.42 7.55 9.10
CA ALA A 212 20.82 7.82 9.39
C ALA A 212 21.65 8.12 8.12
N GLY A 213 21.24 7.56 6.98
CA GLY A 213 21.85 7.84 5.67
C GLY A 213 21.51 9.21 5.10
N SER A 214 20.29 9.71 5.33
CA SER A 214 19.78 10.96 4.72
C SER A 214 20.13 12.24 5.48
N ARG A 215 20.31 12.20 6.81
CA ARG A 215 20.58 13.40 7.62
C ARG A 215 22.00 13.94 7.56
N ARG A 216 22.94 13.25 6.92
CA ARG A 216 24.35 13.64 6.85
C ARG A 216 24.73 14.53 5.66
N GLY A 217 23.76 14.95 4.84
CA GLY A 217 23.99 15.88 3.73
C GLY A 217 23.94 17.36 4.08
N GLN A 218 23.55 17.76 5.29
CA GLN A 218 23.25 19.17 5.62
C GLN A 218 23.99 19.75 6.83
N ALA A 219 24.98 19.07 7.38
CA ALA A 219 25.81 19.65 8.45
C ALA A 219 27.28 19.73 7.99
N GLY A 220 27.65 20.84 7.38
CA GLY A 220 29.05 21.24 7.18
C GLY A 220 29.66 21.59 8.53
N GLY A 221 30.70 20.88 8.97
CA GLY A 221 31.48 21.16 10.17
C GLY A 221 32.54 20.11 10.44
N ALA A 222 33.78 20.44 10.07
CA ALA A 222 35.08 19.98 10.54
C ALA A 222 35.30 18.52 11.02
N GLY A 223 36.08 17.76 10.24
CA GLY A 223 37.19 16.95 10.81
C GLY A 223 36.84 15.53 11.25
N GLY A 224 36.07 14.75 10.52
CA GLY A 224 35.98 13.31 10.75
C GLY A 224 35.72 12.57 9.43
N ARG A 225 36.55 11.60 9.08
CA ARG A 225 36.35 10.75 7.91
C ARG A 225 34.92 10.22 7.90
N PRO A 226 34.09 10.44 6.84
CA PRO A 226 32.75 9.92 6.77
C PRO A 226 32.85 8.40 6.59
N THR A 227 32.68 7.64 7.67
CA THR A 227 32.29 6.23 7.54
C THR A 227 30.91 6.24 6.91
N ARG A 228 30.83 5.87 5.62
CA ARG A 228 29.57 5.56 4.92
C ARG A 228 28.68 4.82 5.91
N GLY A 229 27.46 5.33 6.14
CA GLY A 229 26.55 4.88 7.18
C GLY A 229 26.27 3.39 7.14
N ARG A 230 27.17 2.62 7.76
CA ARG A 230 26.86 1.23 8.08
C ARG A 230 25.79 1.24 9.16
N PRO A 231 24.80 0.37 9.04
CA PRO A 231 23.78 0.21 10.05
C PRO A 231 24.37 0.01 11.45
N SER A 232 23.74 0.58 12.47
CA SER A 232 24.17 0.34 13.85
C SER A 232 24.01 -1.15 14.17
N LEU A 233 24.84 -1.64 15.08
CA LEU A 233 24.76 -3.06 15.47
C LEU A 233 23.40 -3.37 16.14
N ASP A 234 22.88 -2.44 16.94
CA ASP A 234 21.58 -2.59 17.60
C ASP A 234 20.41 -2.70 16.62
N GLU A 235 20.45 -1.88 15.55
CA GLU A 235 19.49 -1.97 14.47
C GLU A 235 19.59 -3.33 13.73
N ALA A 236 20.80 -3.84 13.50
CA ALA A 236 20.99 -5.14 12.87
C ALA A 236 20.36 -6.28 13.69
N TYR A 237 20.51 -6.25 15.01
CA TYR A 237 19.81 -7.21 15.90
C TYR A 237 18.29 -7.04 15.85
N ALA A 238 17.81 -5.81 15.83
CA ALA A 238 16.37 -5.52 15.76
C ALA A 238 15.77 -5.96 14.40
N VAL A 239 16.49 -5.79 13.28
CA VAL A 239 16.07 -6.30 11.95
C VAL A 239 15.92 -7.82 11.97
N LEU A 240 16.84 -8.56 12.61
CA LEU A 240 16.72 -10.01 12.76
C LEU A 240 15.68 -10.42 13.82
N GLY A 241 15.19 -9.48 14.63
CA GLY A 241 14.24 -9.72 15.70
C GLY A 241 14.81 -10.60 16.82
N VAL A 242 16.10 -10.43 17.14
CA VAL A 242 16.81 -11.14 18.21
C VAL A 242 17.42 -10.16 19.20
N ALA A 243 17.64 -10.61 20.43
CA ALA A 243 18.31 -9.83 21.44
C ALA A 243 19.82 -9.70 21.15
N ARG A 244 20.48 -8.67 21.69
CA ARG A 244 21.91 -8.43 21.45
C ARG A 244 22.80 -9.52 22.05
N ASP A 245 22.34 -10.16 23.12
CA ASP A 245 22.98 -11.27 23.82
C ASP A 245 22.61 -12.66 23.24
N ALA A 246 21.78 -12.70 22.17
CA ALA A 246 21.42 -13.94 21.51
C ALA A 246 22.66 -14.70 21.03
N SER A 247 22.66 -16.02 21.17
CA SER A 247 23.74 -16.87 20.70
C SER A 247 23.86 -16.85 19.16
N ASP A 248 25.02 -17.22 18.62
CA ASP A 248 25.24 -17.30 17.16
C ASP A 248 24.25 -18.28 16.50
N ALA A 249 23.90 -19.36 17.21
CA ALA A 249 22.90 -20.32 16.74
C ALA A 249 21.50 -19.67 16.61
N GLU A 250 21.11 -18.82 17.54
CA GLU A 250 19.84 -18.08 17.50
C GLU A 250 19.82 -17.03 16.40
N VAL A 251 20.90 -16.25 16.26
CA VAL A 251 21.07 -15.29 15.17
C VAL A 251 20.98 -15.98 13.80
N LYS A 252 21.69 -17.09 13.62
CA LYS A 252 21.66 -17.87 12.38
C LYS A 252 20.28 -18.49 12.10
N ARG A 253 19.58 -18.94 13.14
CA ARG A 253 18.21 -19.46 13.02
C ARG A 253 17.24 -18.36 12.62
N ALA A 254 17.31 -17.19 13.24
CA ALA A 254 16.50 -16.02 12.91
C ALA A 254 16.73 -15.58 11.45
N TYR A 255 17.99 -15.45 11.04
CA TYR A 255 18.36 -15.14 9.65
C TYR A 255 17.74 -16.12 8.65
N ARG A 256 17.92 -17.42 8.84
CA ARG A 256 17.38 -18.45 7.93
C ARG A 256 15.85 -18.39 7.87
N ARG A 257 15.18 -18.20 9.01
CA ARG A 257 13.74 -18.06 9.09
C ARG A 257 13.25 -16.85 8.29
N LEU A 258 13.82 -15.67 8.54
CA LEU A 258 13.44 -14.42 7.86
C LEU A 258 13.73 -14.50 6.35
N LEU A 259 14.90 -14.99 5.97
CA LEU A 259 15.25 -15.19 4.57
C LEU A 259 14.24 -16.10 3.85
N SER A 260 13.85 -17.21 4.50
CA SER A 260 12.83 -18.12 3.97
C SER A 260 11.43 -17.50 3.91
N GLN A 261 11.08 -16.61 4.84
CA GLN A 261 9.80 -15.92 4.89
C GLN A 261 9.67 -14.85 3.80
N HIS A 262 10.75 -14.13 3.52
CA HIS A 262 10.76 -12.99 2.58
C HIS A 262 11.37 -13.33 1.20
N HIS A 263 11.66 -14.62 0.93
CA HIS A 263 12.22 -15.01 -0.37
C HIS A 263 11.19 -14.75 -1.49
N PRO A 264 11.54 -13.97 -2.53
CA PRO A 264 10.61 -13.60 -3.59
C PRO A 264 9.87 -14.80 -4.20
N ASP A 265 10.59 -15.85 -4.61
CA ASP A 265 10.00 -17.04 -5.26
C ASP A 265 8.98 -17.76 -4.36
N LYS A 266 9.26 -17.85 -3.06
CA LYS A 266 8.32 -18.45 -2.09
C LYS A 266 7.08 -17.59 -1.87
N LEU A 267 7.23 -16.27 -1.95
CA LEU A 267 6.12 -15.35 -1.80
C LEU A 267 5.23 -15.36 -3.04
N VAL A 268 5.81 -15.37 -4.23
CA VAL A 268 5.08 -15.50 -5.48
C VAL A 268 4.33 -16.83 -5.56
N SER A 269 4.95 -17.93 -5.17
CA SER A 269 4.27 -19.23 -5.11
C SER A 269 3.09 -19.26 -4.12
N LYS A 270 3.09 -18.38 -3.11
CA LYS A 270 2.00 -18.20 -2.14
C LYS A 270 0.95 -17.15 -2.57
N GLY A 271 1.09 -16.56 -3.76
CA GLY A 271 0.13 -15.59 -4.29
C GLY A 271 0.50 -14.13 -4.02
N LEU A 272 1.77 -13.82 -3.68
CA LEU A 272 2.22 -12.43 -3.70
C LEU A 272 2.14 -11.88 -5.13
N PRO A 273 1.59 -10.67 -5.33
CA PRO A 273 1.65 -10.02 -6.62
C PRO A 273 3.09 -9.89 -7.14
N GLU A 274 3.27 -10.10 -8.44
CA GLU A 274 4.62 -10.01 -9.05
C GLU A 274 5.23 -8.62 -8.89
N GLU A 275 4.38 -7.61 -8.83
CA GLU A 275 4.74 -6.22 -8.56
C GLU A 275 5.43 -6.04 -7.19
N MET A 276 5.09 -6.89 -6.22
CA MET A 276 5.70 -6.89 -4.88
C MET A 276 7.06 -7.59 -4.82
N MET A 277 7.54 -8.18 -5.92
CA MET A 277 8.83 -8.89 -5.93
C MET A 277 10.01 -7.98 -5.58
N LYS A 278 9.97 -6.72 -6.00
CA LYS A 278 11.03 -5.75 -5.66
C LYS A 278 11.05 -5.46 -4.16
N VAL A 279 9.88 -5.28 -3.55
CA VAL A 279 9.75 -5.07 -2.09
C VAL A 279 10.29 -6.30 -1.33
N ALA A 280 9.93 -7.50 -1.78
CA ALA A 280 10.44 -8.74 -1.18
C ALA A 280 11.97 -8.91 -1.35
N ALA A 281 12.51 -8.56 -2.51
CA ALA A 281 13.94 -8.60 -2.78
C ALA A 281 14.71 -7.58 -1.92
N GLN A 282 14.20 -6.36 -1.81
CA GLN A 282 14.77 -5.32 -0.94
C GLN A 282 14.81 -5.81 0.52
N LYS A 283 13.73 -6.39 1.00
CA LYS A 283 13.65 -6.96 2.35
C LYS A 283 14.66 -8.07 2.58
N THR A 284 14.81 -8.95 1.60
CA THR A 284 15.81 -10.02 1.63
C THR A 284 17.23 -9.45 1.70
N HIS A 285 17.49 -8.37 0.99
CA HIS A 285 18.78 -7.68 1.02
C HIS A 285 19.08 -7.08 2.40
N GLU A 286 18.13 -6.40 3.01
CA GLU A 286 18.24 -5.82 4.36
C GLU A 286 18.52 -6.89 5.42
N ILE A 287 17.81 -8.03 5.35
CA ILE A 287 18.04 -9.18 6.25
C ILE A 287 19.47 -9.70 6.10
N ARG A 288 20.01 -9.80 4.89
CA ARG A 288 21.38 -10.23 4.65
C ARG A 288 22.39 -9.23 5.21
N GLN A 289 22.22 -7.95 4.95
CA GLN A 289 23.09 -6.90 5.48
C GLN A 289 23.12 -6.89 7.01
N ALA A 290 21.96 -7.04 7.65
CA ALA A 290 21.88 -7.13 9.11
C ALA A 290 22.64 -8.33 9.65
N TYR A 291 22.50 -9.50 9.02
CA TYR A 291 23.22 -10.70 9.42
C TYR A 291 24.74 -10.56 9.25
N GLU A 292 25.20 -10.05 8.12
CA GLU A 292 26.63 -9.81 7.83
C GLU A 292 27.21 -8.81 8.84
N ARG A 293 26.47 -7.74 9.17
CA ARG A 293 26.89 -6.75 10.15
C ARG A 293 27.10 -7.36 11.55
N ILE A 294 26.21 -8.24 11.97
CA ILE A 294 26.34 -8.94 13.26
C ILE A 294 27.54 -9.89 13.23
N ARG A 295 27.74 -10.63 12.14
CA ARG A 295 28.90 -11.53 11.98
C ARG A 295 30.22 -10.78 12.06
N GLU A 296 30.35 -9.69 11.33
CA GLU A 296 31.55 -8.83 11.36
C GLU A 296 31.85 -8.34 12.77
N ALA A 297 30.83 -7.92 13.52
CA ALA A 297 31.01 -7.41 14.88
C ALA A 297 31.38 -8.51 15.89
N ARG A 298 31.01 -9.78 15.61
CA ARG A 298 31.34 -10.95 16.46
C ARG A 298 32.63 -11.67 16.04
N GLY A 299 33.24 -11.28 14.90
CA GLY A 299 34.47 -11.93 14.41
C GLY A 299 34.26 -13.36 13.89
N SER A 300 33.03 -13.71 13.46
CA SER A 300 32.65 -15.06 13.02
C SER A 300 32.28 -15.12 11.53
#